data_ca565d6cc738d9811f09659b42bded5f
#
_entry.id   ca565d6cc738d9811f09659b42bded5f
#
_cell.length_a   1.000
_cell.length_b   1.000
_cell.length_c   1.000
_cell.angle_alpha   90.00
_cell.angle_beta   90.00
_cell.angle_gamma   90.00
#
_symmetry.space_group_name_H-M   'P 1'
#
loop_
_entity.id
_entity.type
_entity.pdbx_description
1 polymer ?
#
loop_
_entity_poly.entity_id
_entity_poly.type
_entity_poly.pdbx_seq_one_letter_code
_entity_poly.pdbx_strand_id
1 'polypeptide(L)'
;VRDFIRNYPNSIHISEANRLVNTLLLDEIMDVDAGTLVTQIHQIQAKNIAAEMKNNQIVNLIESFLKDKKTTKSEFLSKINEDHNLLSAGVVKRLVDNDIISLHDLLSINIDRRFIVKMMNTEPPHTFSTPEKLERVNKQSTEVYFWGIPSSGKSCALGAILSVAANGSVAKSMDPDIESQGYGYMTRLINLFQNGEIGSLMTGTDIDAFYEMGFDLVDEKNKVHPITCIDMAGELMRCMYKSNAGEQMSMQDVTMLTTMTNVLIDNRSTNRKIHFFVIEYGAEDRLYEGLPQRTYLDGALSYIKNTGLFKKDTDAVFIMITKADKLKNCTREKLNDYINENYLGFYNGLERVCKDNEINGGVVEKIAFSLGDVCFQNYCKFDSRAAETVVRLLLKRSASYRSGKLGRFMKIVKS
;
A
#
# COMPACT_ATOMS: atom_id res chain seq x y z
N VAL A 1 37.00 1.76 -5.54
CA VAL A 1 35.85 1.74 -6.46
C VAL A 1 34.67 2.56 -5.93
N ARG A 2 34.27 2.42 -4.65
CA ARG A 2 33.20 3.22 -4.04
C ARG A 2 33.48 4.73 -4.10
N ASP A 3 34.72 5.15 -3.83
CA ASP A 3 35.13 6.56 -3.92
C ASP A 3 35.09 7.06 -5.35
N PHE A 4 35.47 6.22 -6.33
CA PHE A 4 35.34 6.55 -7.75
C PHE A 4 33.86 6.79 -8.15
N ILE A 5 32.95 5.91 -7.76
CA ILE A 5 31.51 6.07 -8.03
C ILE A 5 30.98 7.36 -7.40
N ARG A 6 31.41 7.67 -6.17
CA ARG A 6 31.00 8.87 -5.44
C ARG A 6 31.50 10.16 -6.08
N ASN A 7 32.74 10.15 -6.52
CA ASN A 7 33.42 11.37 -7.03
C ASN A 7 33.19 11.61 -8.53
N TYR A 8 32.84 10.57 -9.30
CA TYR A 8 32.64 10.62 -10.75
C TYR A 8 31.34 9.93 -11.21
N PRO A 9 30.16 10.40 -10.75
CA PRO A 9 28.91 9.73 -11.00
C PRO A 9 28.49 9.68 -12.49
N ASN A 10 29.06 10.57 -13.32
CA ASN A 10 28.76 10.65 -14.75
C ASN A 10 29.87 10.04 -15.64
N SER A 11 30.81 9.29 -15.05
CA SER A 11 31.88 8.65 -15.83
C SER A 11 31.33 7.56 -16.75
N ILE A 12 31.89 7.44 -17.96
CA ILE A 12 31.59 6.32 -18.88
C ILE A 12 31.90 4.94 -18.26
N HIS A 13 32.80 4.89 -17.25
CA HIS A 13 33.15 3.66 -16.53
C HIS A 13 32.28 3.39 -15.30
N ILE A 14 31.21 4.17 -15.07
CA ILE A 14 30.37 4.02 -13.88
C ILE A 14 29.68 2.65 -13.84
N SER A 15 29.28 2.13 -15.00
CA SER A 15 28.65 0.81 -15.13
C SER A 15 29.60 -0.32 -14.73
N GLU A 16 30.86 -0.22 -15.12
CA GLU A 16 31.89 -1.20 -14.78
C GLU A 16 32.33 -1.09 -13.32
N ALA A 17 32.45 0.14 -12.80
CA ALA A 17 32.70 0.39 -11.39
C ALA A 17 31.59 -0.16 -10.50
N ASN A 18 30.32 0.01 -10.88
CA ASN A 18 29.18 -0.58 -10.17
C ASN A 18 29.20 -2.12 -10.24
N ARG A 19 29.58 -2.70 -11.39
CA ARG A 19 29.74 -4.15 -11.55
C ARG A 19 30.84 -4.68 -10.62
N LEU A 20 32.00 -4.00 -10.56
CA LEU A 20 33.13 -4.36 -9.68
C LEU A 20 32.75 -4.25 -8.19
N VAL A 21 32.02 -3.20 -7.77
CA VAL A 21 31.52 -3.12 -6.38
C VAL A 21 30.58 -4.25 -6.06
N ASN A 22 29.69 -4.61 -6.99
CA ASN A 22 28.76 -5.73 -6.79
C ASN A 22 29.50 -7.08 -6.72
N THR A 23 30.57 -7.27 -7.52
CA THR A 23 31.41 -8.46 -7.47
C THR A 23 32.21 -8.54 -6.16
N LEU A 24 32.87 -7.44 -5.76
CA LEU A 24 33.64 -7.38 -4.53
C LEU A 24 32.79 -7.53 -3.26
N LEU A 25 31.53 -7.07 -3.28
CA LEU A 25 30.59 -7.30 -2.18
C LEU A 25 30.16 -8.76 -2.06
N LEU A 26 30.27 -9.53 -3.15
CA LEU A 26 30.02 -10.98 -3.13
C LEU A 26 31.23 -11.78 -2.63
N ASP A 27 32.46 -11.27 -2.80
CA ASP A 27 33.70 -11.96 -2.41
C ASP A 27 34.08 -11.78 -0.92
N GLU A 28 33.53 -10.79 -0.21
CA GLU A 28 33.85 -10.51 1.21
C GLU A 28 33.13 -11.44 2.21
N ILE A 29 32.43 -12.50 1.75
CA ILE A 29 31.56 -13.31 2.60
C ILE A 29 32.13 -14.74 2.72
N MET A 30 32.94 -14.94 3.73
CA MET A 30 33.38 -16.26 4.19
C MET A 30 32.58 -16.67 5.44
N ASP A 31 32.07 -17.90 5.42
CA ASP A 31 31.22 -18.61 6.37
C ASP A 31 29.72 -18.28 6.26
N VAL A 32 28.99 -19.13 5.50
CA VAL A 32 27.65 -18.74 5.08
C VAL A 32 26.69 -19.93 5.08
N ASP A 33 25.61 -19.76 5.84
CA ASP A 33 24.47 -20.67 5.88
C ASP A 33 23.24 -20.07 5.17
N ALA A 34 22.14 -20.80 5.13
CA ALA A 34 20.88 -20.34 4.57
C ALA A 34 20.33 -19.08 5.28
N GLY A 35 20.67 -18.83 6.53
CA GLY A 35 20.28 -17.62 7.28
C GLY A 35 20.98 -16.38 6.77
N THR A 36 22.24 -16.48 6.44
CA THR A 36 23.02 -15.41 5.82
C THR A 36 22.49 -15.07 4.43
N LEU A 37 22.10 -16.08 3.63
CA LEU A 37 21.46 -15.88 2.33
C LEU A 37 20.17 -15.04 2.50
N VAL A 38 19.30 -15.37 3.45
CA VAL A 38 18.06 -14.63 3.75
C VAL A 38 18.38 -13.18 4.12
N THR A 39 19.37 -12.96 4.99
CA THR A 39 19.80 -11.61 5.40
C THR A 39 20.24 -10.76 4.20
N GLN A 40 21.00 -11.33 3.28
CA GLN A 40 21.45 -10.64 2.08
C GLN A 40 20.32 -10.37 1.09
N ILE A 41 19.38 -11.31 0.95
CA ILE A 41 18.16 -11.07 0.15
C ILE A 41 17.42 -9.84 0.68
N HIS A 42 17.21 -9.73 2.00
CA HIS A 42 16.55 -8.57 2.61
C HIS A 42 17.35 -7.27 2.39
N GLN A 43 18.68 -7.32 2.47
CA GLN A 43 19.53 -6.16 2.18
C GLN A 43 19.40 -5.69 0.71
N ILE A 44 19.31 -6.63 -0.25
CA ILE A 44 19.07 -6.28 -1.66
C ILE A 44 17.66 -5.69 -1.84
N GLN A 45 16.66 -6.28 -1.20
CA GLN A 45 15.28 -5.79 -1.26
C GLN A 45 15.13 -4.37 -0.70
N ALA A 46 15.91 -4.02 0.32
CA ALA A 46 15.93 -2.69 0.92
C ALA A 46 16.62 -1.60 0.08
N LYS A 47 17.41 -1.98 -0.97
CA LYS A 47 18.09 -0.99 -1.83
C LYS A 47 17.07 -0.18 -2.63
N ASN A 48 17.35 1.10 -2.83
CA ASN A 48 16.56 1.97 -3.72
C ASN A 48 17.04 1.85 -5.18
N ILE A 49 16.73 0.72 -5.82
CA ILE A 49 17.03 0.43 -7.24
C ILE A 49 15.81 -0.21 -7.90
N ALA A 50 15.76 -0.20 -9.23
CA ALA A 50 14.66 -0.78 -10.00
C ALA A 50 14.39 -2.25 -9.61
N ALA A 51 13.11 -2.64 -9.56
CA ALA A 51 12.69 -3.99 -9.15
C ALA A 51 13.37 -5.09 -9.98
N GLU A 52 13.54 -4.87 -11.27
CA GLU A 52 14.23 -5.82 -12.16
C GLU A 52 15.70 -6.02 -11.80
N MET A 53 16.40 -4.94 -11.42
CA MET A 53 17.78 -5.03 -10.94
C MET A 53 17.87 -5.80 -9.62
N LYS A 54 16.93 -5.57 -8.68
CA LYS A 54 16.84 -6.34 -7.44
C LYS A 54 16.65 -7.82 -7.72
N ASN A 55 15.69 -8.15 -8.59
CA ASN A 55 15.41 -9.54 -8.97
C ASN A 55 16.65 -10.23 -9.55
N ASN A 56 17.39 -9.57 -10.45
CA ASN A 56 18.62 -10.11 -11.02
C ASN A 56 19.70 -10.32 -9.95
N GLN A 57 19.91 -9.36 -9.04
CA GLN A 57 20.88 -9.51 -7.96
C GLN A 57 20.54 -10.66 -7.03
N ILE A 58 19.25 -10.85 -6.70
CA ILE A 58 18.80 -11.93 -5.83
C ILE A 58 18.98 -13.29 -6.52
N VAL A 59 18.62 -13.42 -7.80
CA VAL A 59 18.82 -14.68 -8.57
C VAL A 59 20.29 -15.06 -8.61
N ASN A 60 21.17 -14.12 -8.98
CA ASN A 60 22.63 -14.35 -9.04
C ASN A 60 23.21 -14.72 -7.67
N LEU A 61 22.72 -14.09 -6.59
CA LEU A 61 23.12 -14.42 -5.23
C LEU A 61 22.76 -15.87 -4.88
N ILE A 62 21.51 -16.27 -5.11
CA ILE A 62 21.03 -17.62 -4.82
C ILE A 62 21.80 -18.65 -5.64
N GLU A 63 21.99 -18.40 -6.93
CA GLU A 63 22.76 -19.28 -7.81
C GLU A 63 24.20 -19.48 -7.32
N SER A 64 24.88 -18.40 -6.94
CA SER A 64 26.24 -18.44 -6.38
C SER A 64 26.27 -19.27 -5.09
N PHE A 65 25.34 -19.05 -4.16
CA PHE A 65 25.27 -19.77 -2.90
C PHE A 65 25.08 -21.27 -3.07
N LEU A 66 24.22 -21.67 -3.99
CA LEU A 66 23.97 -23.09 -4.30
C LEU A 66 25.17 -23.72 -5.04
N LYS A 67 25.76 -23.02 -5.99
CA LYS A 67 26.91 -23.47 -6.77
C LYS A 67 28.16 -23.63 -5.91
N ASP A 68 28.42 -22.69 -5.02
CA ASP A 68 29.56 -22.69 -4.10
C ASP A 68 29.33 -23.63 -2.89
N LYS A 69 28.21 -24.34 -2.85
CA LYS A 69 27.79 -25.21 -1.74
C LYS A 69 27.74 -24.52 -0.37
N LYS A 70 27.53 -23.23 -0.34
CA LYS A 70 27.35 -22.41 0.87
C LYS A 70 26.00 -22.69 1.54
N THR A 71 25.04 -23.20 0.79
CA THR A 71 23.77 -23.75 1.26
C THR A 71 23.32 -24.86 0.35
N THR A 72 22.51 -25.78 0.86
CA THR A 72 21.88 -26.82 0.05
C THR A 72 20.54 -26.30 -0.52
N LYS A 73 20.12 -26.91 -1.63
CA LYS A 73 18.78 -26.64 -2.21
C LYS A 73 17.66 -26.90 -1.19
N SER A 74 17.80 -27.96 -0.37
CA SER A 74 16.83 -28.31 0.67
C SER A 74 16.72 -27.24 1.77
N GLU A 75 17.86 -26.73 2.25
CA GLU A 75 17.89 -25.65 3.25
C GLU A 75 17.30 -24.37 2.68
N PHE A 76 17.64 -24.02 1.44
CA PHE A 76 17.06 -22.85 0.76
C PHE A 76 15.54 -22.98 0.61
N LEU A 77 15.02 -24.13 0.17
CA LEU A 77 13.59 -24.40 0.06
C LEU A 77 12.89 -24.34 1.43
N SER A 78 13.57 -24.79 2.51
CA SER A 78 13.05 -24.63 3.87
C SER A 78 12.85 -23.17 4.24
N LYS A 79 13.76 -22.27 3.84
CA LYS A 79 13.59 -20.84 4.08
C LYS A 79 12.42 -20.22 3.31
N ILE A 80 12.17 -20.66 2.08
CA ILE A 80 10.96 -20.26 1.34
C ILE A 80 9.70 -20.81 2.01
N ASN A 81 9.74 -22.02 2.58
CA ASN A 81 8.61 -22.59 3.31
C ASN A 81 8.33 -21.86 4.64
N GLU A 82 9.36 -21.35 5.31
CA GLU A 82 9.23 -20.54 6.52
C GLU A 82 8.59 -19.17 6.21
N ASP A 83 8.93 -18.56 5.07
CA ASP A 83 8.34 -17.31 4.57
C ASP A 83 8.09 -17.38 3.06
N HIS A 84 6.85 -17.65 2.67
CA HIS A 84 6.42 -17.69 1.27
C HIS A 84 6.57 -16.32 0.56
N ASN A 85 6.86 -15.26 1.29
CA ASN A 85 7.11 -13.91 0.78
C ASN A 85 8.59 -13.51 0.80
N LEU A 86 9.50 -14.44 1.12
CA LEU A 86 10.94 -14.19 1.05
C LEU A 86 11.36 -13.71 -0.35
N LEU A 87 10.77 -14.29 -1.40
CA LEU A 87 11.07 -13.97 -2.79
C LEU A 87 9.84 -13.39 -3.51
N SER A 88 10.09 -12.47 -4.44
CA SER A 88 9.05 -12.01 -5.38
C SER A 88 8.76 -13.07 -6.45
N ALA A 89 7.56 -13.05 -7.03
CA ALA A 89 7.20 -13.95 -8.13
C ALA A 89 8.17 -13.86 -9.32
N GLY A 90 8.69 -12.65 -9.60
CA GLY A 90 9.69 -12.45 -10.65
C GLY A 90 11.01 -13.17 -10.39
N VAL A 91 11.45 -13.23 -9.12
CA VAL A 91 12.64 -14.00 -8.72
C VAL A 91 12.35 -15.48 -8.85
N VAL A 92 11.24 -15.97 -8.26
CA VAL A 92 10.88 -17.40 -8.30
C VAL A 92 10.73 -17.90 -9.73
N LYS A 93 10.07 -17.13 -10.61
CA LYS A 93 9.94 -17.48 -12.02
C LYS A 93 11.30 -17.63 -12.70
N ARG A 94 12.23 -16.69 -12.48
CA ARG A 94 13.59 -16.78 -13.04
C ARG A 94 14.38 -17.97 -12.50
N LEU A 95 14.23 -18.30 -11.21
CA LEU A 95 14.88 -19.49 -10.65
C LEU A 95 14.35 -20.77 -11.31
N VAL A 96 13.06 -20.81 -11.66
CA VAL A 96 12.46 -21.94 -12.41
C VAL A 96 12.93 -21.94 -13.87
N ASP A 97 12.90 -20.79 -14.55
CA ASP A 97 13.32 -20.67 -15.96
C ASP A 97 14.82 -20.99 -16.15
N ASN A 98 15.65 -20.76 -15.11
CA ASN A 98 17.08 -21.08 -15.10
C ASN A 98 17.39 -22.50 -14.55
N ASP A 99 16.39 -23.35 -14.32
CA ASP A 99 16.53 -24.71 -13.76
C ASP A 99 17.21 -24.77 -12.38
N ILE A 100 17.28 -23.67 -11.65
CA ILE A 100 17.84 -23.64 -10.28
C ILE A 100 16.92 -24.35 -9.30
N ILE A 101 15.61 -24.11 -9.43
CA ILE A 101 14.54 -24.83 -8.74
C ILE A 101 13.51 -25.32 -9.75
N SER A 102 12.77 -26.37 -9.42
CA SER A 102 11.68 -26.88 -10.26
C SER A 102 10.32 -26.55 -9.68
N LEU A 103 9.26 -26.65 -10.50
CA LEU A 103 7.89 -26.55 -10.01
C LEU A 103 7.56 -27.63 -8.96
N HIS A 104 8.18 -28.80 -9.08
CA HIS A 104 8.05 -29.86 -8.10
C HIS A 104 8.63 -29.47 -6.75
N ASP A 105 9.78 -28.77 -6.73
CA ASP A 105 10.36 -28.27 -5.48
C ASP A 105 9.41 -27.30 -4.76
N LEU A 106 8.77 -26.39 -5.50
CA LEU A 106 7.77 -25.45 -4.95
C LEU A 106 6.54 -26.17 -4.38
N LEU A 107 6.09 -27.24 -5.04
CA LEU A 107 4.99 -28.06 -4.53
C LEU A 107 5.37 -28.82 -3.26
N SER A 108 6.64 -29.25 -3.14
CA SER A 108 7.14 -30.03 -1.99
C SER A 108 7.20 -29.21 -0.68
N ILE A 109 7.21 -27.85 -0.76
CA ILE A 109 7.24 -26.92 0.38
C ILE A 109 5.88 -26.31 0.71
N ASN A 110 4.79 -27.04 0.46
CA ASN A 110 3.41 -26.69 0.80
C ASN A 110 2.87 -25.40 0.19
N ILE A 111 3.46 -24.88 -0.89
CA ILE A 111 2.89 -23.77 -1.62
C ILE A 111 1.65 -24.26 -2.38
N ASP A 112 0.52 -23.57 -2.19
CA ASP A 112 -0.73 -23.86 -2.89
C ASP A 112 -0.47 -23.80 -4.42
N ARG A 113 -0.79 -24.90 -5.12
CA ARG A 113 -0.60 -25.05 -6.56
C ARG A 113 -1.19 -23.89 -7.37
N ARG A 114 -2.26 -23.26 -6.88
CA ARG A 114 -2.90 -22.13 -7.55
C ARG A 114 -2.00 -20.91 -7.65
N PHE A 115 -1.14 -20.65 -6.64
CA PHE A 115 -0.14 -19.59 -6.71
C PHE A 115 0.90 -19.86 -7.80
N ILE A 116 1.36 -21.10 -7.91
CA ILE A 116 2.33 -21.52 -8.93
C ILE A 116 1.72 -21.35 -10.34
N VAL A 117 0.49 -21.82 -10.54
CA VAL A 117 -0.23 -21.68 -11.81
C VAL A 117 -0.42 -20.21 -12.16
N LYS A 118 -0.82 -19.39 -11.19
CA LYS A 118 -1.00 -17.94 -11.40
C LYS A 118 0.31 -17.26 -11.80
N MET A 119 1.41 -17.56 -11.10
CA MET A 119 2.74 -17.03 -11.39
C MET A 119 3.20 -17.36 -12.81
N MET A 120 3.03 -18.63 -13.24
CA MET A 120 3.47 -19.08 -14.57
C MET A 120 2.64 -18.51 -15.72
N ASN A 121 1.35 -18.19 -15.48
CA ASN A 121 0.41 -17.72 -16.49
C ASN A 121 0.17 -16.20 -16.47
N THR A 122 0.83 -15.45 -15.57
CA THR A 122 0.59 -14.02 -15.48
C THR A 122 1.23 -13.27 -16.64
N GLU A 123 0.41 -12.52 -17.37
CA GLU A 123 0.86 -11.55 -18.36
C GLU A 123 1.49 -10.31 -17.65
N PRO A 124 2.42 -9.60 -18.29
CA PRO A 124 2.96 -8.38 -17.77
C PRO A 124 1.84 -7.36 -17.52
N PRO A 125 1.93 -6.53 -16.47
CA PRO A 125 0.91 -5.55 -16.16
C PRO A 125 0.79 -4.55 -17.32
N HIS A 126 -0.45 -4.28 -17.72
CA HIS A 126 -0.72 -3.22 -18.70
C HIS A 126 -0.36 -1.85 -18.10
N THR A 127 0.34 -1.03 -18.87
CA THR A 127 0.58 0.37 -18.52
C THR A 127 -0.71 1.16 -18.68
N PHE A 128 -1.07 1.96 -17.68
CA PHE A 128 -2.22 2.85 -17.74
C PHE A 128 -1.77 4.27 -18.11
N SER A 129 -2.62 4.99 -18.83
CA SER A 129 -2.43 6.42 -19.03
C SER A 129 -2.50 7.15 -17.69
N THR A 130 -1.63 8.14 -17.50
CA THR A 130 -1.70 9.02 -16.32
C THR A 130 -3.07 9.72 -16.32
N PRO A 131 -3.81 9.71 -15.18
CA PRO A 131 -5.09 10.37 -15.10
C PRO A 131 -4.95 11.88 -15.24
N GLU A 132 -6.04 12.55 -15.61
CA GLU A 132 -6.09 14.01 -15.55
C GLU A 132 -5.81 14.51 -14.12
N LYS A 133 -5.21 15.70 -14.05
CA LYS A 133 -4.88 16.30 -12.76
C LYS A 133 -6.15 16.56 -11.95
N LEU A 134 -6.19 16.02 -10.72
CA LEU A 134 -7.29 16.29 -9.79
C LEU A 134 -7.07 17.63 -9.11
N GLU A 135 -8.00 18.57 -9.30
CA GLU A 135 -7.96 19.90 -8.66
C GLU A 135 -8.91 19.99 -7.46
N ARG A 136 -10.06 19.33 -7.53
CA ARG A 136 -11.07 19.31 -6.47
C ARG A 136 -12.03 18.14 -6.62
N VAL A 137 -12.64 17.73 -5.52
CA VAL A 137 -13.75 16.77 -5.52
C VAL A 137 -15.04 17.48 -5.91
N ASN A 138 -15.70 17.03 -6.96
CA ASN A 138 -16.86 17.73 -7.53
C ASN A 138 -18.21 17.19 -7.05
N LYS A 139 -18.25 15.97 -6.49
CA LYS A 139 -19.49 15.30 -6.10
C LYS A 139 -19.82 15.53 -4.62
N GLN A 140 -21.10 15.79 -4.30
CA GLN A 140 -21.55 15.78 -2.92
C GLN A 140 -21.61 14.33 -2.40
N SER A 141 -20.70 13.97 -1.50
CA SER A 141 -20.49 12.60 -1.03
C SER A 141 -19.83 12.58 0.35
N THR A 142 -19.59 11.40 0.90
CA THR A 142 -18.61 11.22 1.97
C THR A 142 -17.25 10.93 1.35
N GLU A 143 -16.30 11.79 1.59
CA GLU A 143 -14.93 11.66 1.07
C GLU A 143 -14.12 10.75 2.00
N VAL A 144 -13.37 9.81 1.42
CA VAL A 144 -12.55 8.84 2.14
C VAL A 144 -11.12 8.92 1.65
N TYR A 145 -10.20 9.24 2.54
CA TYR A 145 -8.78 9.46 2.23
C TYR A 145 -7.89 8.39 2.84
N PHE A 146 -6.94 7.87 2.06
CA PHE A 146 -5.97 6.88 2.49
C PHE A 146 -4.56 7.49 2.52
N TRP A 147 -3.99 7.63 3.73
CA TRP A 147 -2.67 8.18 3.98
C TRP A 147 -1.68 7.06 4.32
N GLY A 148 -0.44 7.16 3.88
CA GLY A 148 0.60 6.20 4.23
C GLY A 148 1.74 6.22 3.21
N ILE A 149 2.91 5.77 3.61
CA ILE A 149 4.10 5.71 2.75
C ILE A 149 3.89 4.75 1.56
N PRO A 150 4.74 4.82 0.52
CA PRO A 150 4.75 3.82 -0.55
C PRO A 150 4.85 2.39 0.00
N SER A 151 4.18 1.46 -0.65
CA SER A 151 4.15 0.03 -0.29
C SER A 151 3.53 -0.30 1.07
N SER A 152 2.90 0.65 1.77
CA SER A 152 2.15 0.37 3.02
C SER A 152 0.86 -0.43 2.82
N GLY A 153 0.48 -0.75 1.59
CA GLY A 153 -0.71 -1.55 1.26
C GLY A 153 -1.99 -0.75 1.04
N LYS A 154 -1.93 0.59 0.91
CA LYS A 154 -3.10 1.47 0.67
C LYS A 154 -3.97 1.02 -0.50
N SER A 155 -3.40 0.98 -1.69
CA SER A 155 -4.15 0.67 -2.92
C SER A 155 -4.65 -0.78 -2.94
N CYS A 156 -3.92 -1.72 -2.32
CA CYS A 156 -4.40 -3.09 -2.13
C CYS A 156 -5.58 -3.15 -1.16
N ALA A 157 -5.52 -2.42 -0.04
CA ALA A 157 -6.63 -2.32 0.90
C ALA A 157 -7.86 -1.68 0.25
N LEU A 158 -7.66 -0.60 -0.50
CA LEU A 158 -8.72 0.07 -1.25
C LEU A 158 -9.35 -0.85 -2.30
N GLY A 159 -8.53 -1.59 -3.06
CA GLY A 159 -9.00 -2.59 -4.03
C GLY A 159 -9.86 -3.68 -3.38
N ALA A 160 -9.44 -4.19 -2.23
CA ALA A 160 -10.21 -5.17 -1.47
C ALA A 160 -11.54 -4.59 -0.97
N ILE A 161 -11.54 -3.36 -0.46
CA ILE A 161 -12.74 -2.65 0.00
C ILE A 161 -13.72 -2.45 -1.16
N LEU A 162 -13.25 -1.97 -2.31
CA LEU A 162 -14.07 -1.75 -3.50
C LEU A 162 -14.61 -3.05 -4.08
N SER A 163 -13.81 -4.13 -4.10
CA SER A 163 -14.25 -5.46 -4.55
C SER A 163 -15.38 -5.99 -3.68
N VAL A 164 -15.27 -5.84 -2.35
CA VAL A 164 -16.35 -6.23 -1.40
C VAL A 164 -17.56 -5.33 -1.53
N ALA A 165 -17.38 -4.04 -1.72
CA ALA A 165 -18.48 -3.11 -1.95
C ALA A 165 -19.30 -3.47 -3.20
N ALA A 166 -18.62 -3.93 -4.26
CA ALA A 166 -19.22 -4.28 -5.54
C ALA A 166 -19.88 -5.67 -5.56
N ASN A 167 -19.41 -6.63 -4.76
CA ASN A 167 -19.88 -8.02 -4.81
C ASN A 167 -21.21 -8.29 -4.10
N GLY A 168 -21.78 -7.30 -3.42
CA GLY A 168 -23.08 -7.42 -2.75
C GLY A 168 -23.07 -8.16 -1.41
N SER A 169 -21.91 -8.50 -0.84
CA SER A 169 -21.83 -9.25 0.43
C SER A 169 -22.16 -8.39 1.66
N VAL A 170 -21.99 -7.07 1.58
CA VAL A 170 -22.20 -6.12 2.69
C VAL A 170 -23.18 -5.01 2.31
N ALA A 171 -22.97 -4.37 1.17
CA ALA A 171 -23.93 -3.45 0.57
C ALA A 171 -24.86 -4.23 -0.38
N LYS A 172 -26.12 -3.83 -0.49
CA LYS A 172 -27.06 -4.43 -1.45
C LYS A 172 -26.59 -4.26 -2.90
N SER A 173 -26.01 -3.11 -3.21
CA SER A 173 -25.39 -2.80 -4.51
C SER A 173 -24.40 -1.66 -4.38
N MET A 174 -23.48 -1.59 -5.33
CA MET A 174 -22.63 -0.46 -5.60
C MET A 174 -22.90 0.04 -7.01
N ASP A 175 -23.11 1.35 -7.15
CA ASP A 175 -23.32 2.02 -8.43
C ASP A 175 -22.14 2.97 -8.70
N PRO A 176 -21.17 2.58 -9.57
CA PRO A 176 -19.99 3.40 -9.87
C PRO A 176 -20.35 4.68 -10.61
N ASP A 177 -19.68 5.77 -10.26
CA ASP A 177 -19.79 7.05 -10.98
C ASP A 177 -18.83 7.05 -12.17
N ILE A 178 -19.38 6.87 -13.38
CA ILE A 178 -18.61 6.79 -14.63
C ILE A 178 -17.93 8.12 -15.01
N GLU A 179 -18.40 9.24 -14.44
CA GLU A 179 -17.84 10.57 -14.70
C GLU A 179 -16.71 10.93 -13.72
N SER A 180 -16.48 10.10 -12.69
CA SER A 180 -15.37 10.35 -11.76
C SER A 180 -14.02 10.18 -12.46
N GLN A 181 -13.08 11.08 -12.14
CA GLN A 181 -11.74 11.11 -12.74
C GLN A 181 -11.01 9.74 -12.66
N GLY A 182 -11.15 9.01 -11.56
CA GLY A 182 -10.54 7.71 -11.32
C GLY A 182 -11.40 6.50 -11.69
N TYR A 183 -12.48 6.66 -12.50
CA TYR A 183 -13.38 5.54 -12.82
C TYR A 183 -12.67 4.31 -13.39
N GLY A 184 -11.78 4.50 -14.36
CA GLY A 184 -11.00 3.39 -14.95
C GLY A 184 -10.10 2.70 -13.94
N TYR A 185 -9.47 3.46 -13.06
CA TYR A 185 -8.67 2.92 -11.96
C TYR A 185 -9.52 2.16 -10.94
N MET A 186 -10.68 2.70 -10.57
CA MET A 186 -11.65 2.04 -9.69
C MET A 186 -12.12 0.70 -10.25
N THR A 187 -12.48 0.65 -11.54
CA THR A 187 -12.91 -0.58 -12.22
C THR A 187 -11.82 -1.65 -12.17
N ARG A 188 -10.55 -1.25 -12.37
CA ARG A 188 -9.42 -2.15 -12.23
C ARG A 188 -9.30 -2.68 -10.80
N LEU A 189 -9.39 -1.80 -9.78
CA LEU A 189 -9.31 -2.17 -8.38
C LEU A 189 -10.41 -3.15 -7.96
N ILE A 190 -11.65 -2.94 -8.41
CA ILE A 190 -12.79 -3.83 -8.15
C ILE A 190 -12.51 -5.25 -8.65
N ASN A 191 -11.82 -5.39 -9.78
CA ASN A 191 -11.56 -6.68 -10.40
C ASN A 191 -10.31 -7.40 -9.87
N LEU A 192 -9.54 -6.77 -8.95
CA LEU A 192 -8.32 -7.38 -8.42
C LEU A 192 -8.59 -8.57 -7.50
N PHE A 193 -9.66 -8.50 -6.71
CA PHE A 193 -9.90 -9.44 -5.62
C PHE A 193 -11.28 -10.09 -5.72
N GLN A 194 -11.29 -11.41 -5.71
CA GLN A 194 -12.50 -12.21 -5.54
C GLN A 194 -12.28 -13.13 -4.35
N ASN A 195 -13.23 -13.19 -3.42
CA ASN A 195 -13.08 -13.95 -2.18
C ASN A 195 -12.77 -15.44 -2.44
N GLY A 196 -11.70 -15.93 -1.83
CA GLY A 196 -11.21 -17.30 -2.00
C GLY A 196 -10.38 -17.56 -3.27
N GLU A 197 -10.30 -16.59 -4.20
CA GLU A 197 -9.51 -16.71 -5.43
C GLU A 197 -8.12 -16.07 -5.28
N ILE A 198 -7.22 -16.41 -6.22
CA ILE A 198 -5.89 -15.83 -6.26
C ILE A 198 -5.92 -14.51 -7.05
N GLY A 199 -5.86 -13.39 -6.31
CA GLY A 199 -5.67 -12.05 -6.87
C GLY A 199 -4.20 -11.70 -7.07
N SER A 200 -3.93 -10.74 -7.95
CA SER A 200 -2.60 -10.12 -8.11
C SER A 200 -2.52 -8.85 -7.28
N LEU A 201 -1.46 -8.70 -6.48
CA LEU A 201 -1.22 -7.48 -5.73
C LEU A 201 -0.71 -6.37 -6.66
N MET A 202 -1.02 -5.13 -6.33
CA MET A 202 -0.55 -3.98 -7.09
C MET A 202 0.91 -3.69 -6.81
N THR A 203 1.64 -3.28 -7.84
CA THR A 203 3.06 -2.92 -7.74
C THR A 203 3.32 -1.49 -7.25
N GLY A 204 2.28 -0.71 -7.02
CA GLY A 204 2.32 0.68 -6.56
C GLY A 204 1.38 1.58 -7.37
N THR A 205 1.08 2.75 -6.81
CA THR A 205 0.40 3.86 -7.49
C THR A 205 1.45 4.73 -8.15
N ASP A 206 1.17 5.32 -9.31
CA ASP A 206 2.08 6.27 -9.96
C ASP A 206 2.42 7.43 -9.03
N ILE A 207 3.67 7.89 -9.06
CA ILE A 207 4.27 8.81 -8.07
C ILE A 207 3.46 10.11 -7.91
N ASP A 208 2.79 10.58 -8.96
CA ASP A 208 2.06 11.87 -8.96
C ASP A 208 0.54 11.69 -8.99
N ALA A 209 0.06 10.45 -8.87
CA ALA A 209 -1.34 10.17 -9.12
C ALA A 209 -2.23 10.45 -7.90
N PHE A 210 -3.30 11.18 -8.16
CA PHE A 210 -4.47 11.31 -7.29
C PHE A 210 -5.66 10.76 -8.06
N TYR A 211 -6.32 9.76 -7.50
CA TYR A 211 -7.49 9.14 -8.12
C TYR A 211 -8.75 9.45 -7.31
N GLU A 212 -9.69 10.13 -7.94
CA GLU A 212 -11.03 10.35 -7.41
C GLU A 212 -11.96 9.24 -7.92
N MET A 213 -12.46 8.42 -6.99
CA MET A 213 -13.33 7.28 -7.31
C MET A 213 -14.69 7.47 -6.63
N GLY A 214 -15.66 7.95 -7.37
CA GLY A 214 -17.04 8.16 -6.91
C GLY A 214 -17.91 6.92 -7.12
N PHE A 215 -18.75 6.61 -6.11
CA PHE A 215 -19.75 5.56 -6.21
C PHE A 215 -20.86 5.75 -5.17
N ASP A 216 -22.01 5.16 -5.43
CA ASP A 216 -23.11 5.10 -4.48
C ASP A 216 -23.21 3.68 -3.89
N LEU A 217 -23.17 3.53 -2.55
CA LEU A 217 -23.53 2.28 -1.90
C LEU A 217 -25.00 2.29 -1.50
N VAL A 218 -25.70 1.19 -1.75
CA VAL A 218 -27.09 1.00 -1.31
C VAL A 218 -27.11 0.01 -0.15
N ASP A 219 -27.60 0.43 1.01
CA ASP A 219 -27.74 -0.45 2.17
C ASP A 219 -28.98 -1.36 2.09
N GLU A 220 -29.10 -2.31 3.01
CA GLU A 220 -30.25 -3.24 3.11
C GLU A 220 -31.61 -2.51 3.30
N LYS A 221 -31.59 -1.28 3.78
CA LYS A 221 -32.79 -0.43 3.95
C LYS A 221 -33.05 0.46 2.73
N ASN A 222 -32.40 0.20 1.60
CA ASN A 222 -32.45 1.00 0.38
C ASN A 222 -32.06 2.47 0.59
N LYS A 223 -31.20 2.77 1.57
CA LYS A 223 -30.57 4.08 1.65
C LYS A 223 -29.35 4.12 0.75
N VAL A 224 -29.19 5.23 0.07
CA VAL A 224 -28.04 5.50 -0.81
C VAL A 224 -27.01 6.30 -0.03
N HIS A 225 -25.78 5.83 -0.06
CA HIS A 225 -24.61 6.42 0.57
C HIS A 225 -23.61 6.83 -0.51
N PRO A 226 -23.61 8.09 -0.97
CA PRO A 226 -22.60 8.58 -1.90
C PRO A 226 -21.22 8.61 -1.23
N ILE A 227 -20.26 7.98 -1.85
CA ILE A 227 -18.88 7.89 -1.37
C ILE A 227 -17.92 8.31 -2.48
N THR A 228 -16.88 9.02 -2.12
CA THR A 228 -15.76 9.34 -3.00
C THR A 228 -14.47 8.91 -2.29
N CYS A 229 -13.83 7.87 -2.77
CA CYS A 229 -12.51 7.46 -2.30
C CYS A 229 -11.43 8.23 -3.04
N ILE A 230 -10.47 8.77 -2.30
CA ILE A 230 -9.29 9.45 -2.84
C ILE A 230 -8.07 8.59 -2.54
N ASP A 231 -7.50 7.97 -3.59
CA ASP A 231 -6.21 7.29 -3.49
C ASP A 231 -5.10 8.29 -3.83
N MET A 232 -4.11 8.36 -2.94
CA MET A 232 -3.00 9.31 -3.03
C MET A 232 -1.68 8.55 -3.05
N ALA A 233 -0.76 9.02 -3.88
CA ALA A 233 0.60 8.49 -3.90
C ALA A 233 1.23 8.52 -2.50
N GLY A 234 1.96 7.47 -2.14
CA GLY A 234 2.59 7.38 -0.83
C GLY A 234 3.71 8.40 -0.61
N GLU A 235 4.27 8.90 -1.70
CA GLU A 235 5.28 9.96 -1.77
C GLU A 235 4.79 11.28 -1.16
N LEU A 236 3.48 11.50 -1.08
CA LEU A 236 2.89 12.65 -0.40
C LEU A 236 3.33 12.74 1.05
N MET A 237 3.49 11.61 1.75
CA MET A 237 3.98 11.58 3.13
C MET A 237 5.40 12.17 3.25
N ARG A 238 6.26 11.88 2.25
CA ARG A 238 7.59 12.48 2.14
C ARG A 238 7.52 13.98 1.89
N CYS A 239 6.63 14.41 0.99
CA CYS A 239 6.46 15.83 0.69
C CYS A 239 6.02 16.63 1.93
N MET A 240 5.09 16.09 2.70
CA MET A 240 4.63 16.70 3.98
C MET A 240 5.77 16.77 4.99
N TYR A 241 6.58 15.70 5.12
CA TYR A 241 7.75 15.68 5.99
C TYR A 241 8.77 16.76 5.57
N LYS A 242 9.18 16.79 4.29
CA LYS A 242 10.13 17.78 3.78
C LYS A 242 9.66 19.22 3.97
N SER A 243 8.38 19.49 3.65
CA SER A 243 7.78 20.80 3.85
C SER A 243 7.83 21.24 5.32
N ASN A 244 7.53 20.33 6.24
CA ASN A 244 7.54 20.64 7.68
C ASN A 244 8.97 20.75 8.24
N ALA A 245 9.94 20.01 7.70
CA ALA A 245 11.35 20.06 8.09
C ALA A 245 12.11 21.24 7.46
N GLY A 246 11.50 21.96 6.53
CA GLY A 246 12.16 23.04 5.77
C GLY A 246 13.22 22.51 4.80
N GLU A 247 13.12 21.26 4.37
CA GLU A 247 14.04 20.65 3.41
C GLU A 247 13.73 21.11 1.97
N GLN A 248 14.77 21.05 1.11
CA GLN A 248 14.61 21.37 -0.30
C GLN A 248 13.65 20.37 -0.98
N MET A 249 12.67 20.92 -1.68
CA MET A 249 11.65 20.14 -2.40
C MET A 249 11.89 20.22 -3.90
N SER A 250 11.70 19.10 -4.59
CA SER A 250 11.65 19.07 -6.05
C SER A 250 10.38 19.76 -6.57
N MET A 251 10.37 20.15 -7.85
CA MET A 251 9.16 20.68 -8.50
C MET A 251 7.99 19.67 -8.40
N GLN A 252 8.27 18.38 -8.51
CA GLN A 252 7.29 17.31 -8.37
C GLN A 252 6.71 17.25 -6.95
N ASP A 253 7.55 17.34 -5.91
CA ASP A 253 7.10 17.40 -4.51
C ASP A 253 6.17 18.60 -4.26
N VAL A 254 6.55 19.77 -4.81
CA VAL A 254 5.74 21.00 -4.71
C VAL A 254 4.39 20.83 -5.41
N THR A 255 4.38 20.27 -6.62
CA THR A 255 3.16 20.01 -7.39
C THR A 255 2.22 19.07 -6.64
N MET A 256 2.75 18.02 -6.03
CA MET A 256 1.97 17.04 -5.25
C MET A 256 1.34 17.69 -4.01
N LEU A 257 2.09 18.48 -3.24
CA LEU A 257 1.54 19.22 -2.09
C LEU A 257 0.50 20.25 -2.52
N THR A 258 0.72 20.95 -3.65
CA THR A 258 -0.25 21.91 -4.18
C THR A 258 -1.56 21.21 -4.56
N THR A 259 -1.49 20.07 -5.23
CA THR A 259 -2.67 19.26 -5.58
C THR A 259 -3.44 18.85 -4.31
N MET A 260 -2.72 18.32 -3.30
CA MET A 260 -3.33 17.93 -2.03
C MET A 260 -3.98 19.14 -1.32
N THR A 261 -3.31 20.30 -1.31
CA THR A 261 -3.83 21.53 -0.73
C THR A 261 -5.13 21.96 -1.41
N ASN A 262 -5.17 21.95 -2.74
CA ASN A 262 -6.38 22.31 -3.50
C ASN A 262 -7.52 21.32 -3.20
N VAL A 263 -7.25 20.03 -3.16
CA VAL A 263 -8.25 18.99 -2.95
C VAL A 263 -8.81 18.97 -1.51
N LEU A 264 -7.97 19.19 -0.50
CA LEU A 264 -8.34 19.03 0.90
C LEU A 264 -8.55 20.35 1.65
N ILE A 265 -7.69 21.34 1.43
CA ILE A 265 -7.69 22.59 2.23
C ILE A 265 -8.55 23.64 1.55
N ASP A 266 -8.34 23.85 0.25
CA ASP A 266 -9.03 24.88 -0.53
C ASP A 266 -10.36 24.38 -1.10
N ASN A 267 -10.61 23.06 -1.03
CA ASN A 267 -11.90 22.48 -1.37
C ASN A 267 -12.97 23.03 -0.42
N ARG A 268 -13.87 23.86 -0.96
CA ARG A 268 -14.98 24.48 -0.21
C ARG A 268 -16.17 23.54 -0.01
N SER A 269 -16.02 22.26 -0.37
CA SER A 269 -17.07 21.29 -0.15
C SER A 269 -17.36 21.13 1.34
N THR A 270 -18.62 20.99 1.69
CA THR A 270 -19.08 20.64 3.04
C THR A 270 -19.21 19.12 3.19
N ASN A 271 -18.57 18.37 2.32
CA ASN A 271 -18.59 16.91 2.33
C ASN A 271 -17.98 16.40 3.63
N ARG A 272 -18.64 15.39 4.20
CA ARG A 272 -18.12 14.65 5.35
C ARG A 272 -16.83 13.95 4.94
N LYS A 273 -15.80 13.96 5.81
CA LYS A 273 -14.49 13.37 5.52
C LYS A 273 -14.14 12.26 6.52
N ILE A 274 -13.59 11.18 6.01
CA ILE A 274 -13.06 10.06 6.79
C ILE A 274 -11.62 9.83 6.35
N HIS A 275 -10.71 9.74 7.31
CA HIS A 275 -9.28 9.55 7.03
C HIS A 275 -8.78 8.22 7.61
N PHE A 276 -8.09 7.42 6.79
CA PHE A 276 -7.38 6.21 7.18
C PHE A 276 -5.87 6.44 7.08
N PHE A 277 -5.17 6.40 8.21
CA PHE A 277 -3.70 6.32 8.22
C PHE A 277 -3.28 4.86 8.15
N VAL A 278 -2.66 4.49 7.04
CA VAL A 278 -2.27 3.12 6.74
C VAL A 278 -0.85 2.88 7.20
N ILE A 279 -0.70 1.98 8.17
CA ILE A 279 0.57 1.55 8.75
C ILE A 279 0.79 0.10 8.38
N GLU A 280 1.95 -0.23 7.82
CA GLU A 280 2.32 -1.61 7.55
C GLU A 280 2.88 -2.25 8.82
N TYR A 281 2.29 -3.37 9.25
CA TYR A 281 2.82 -4.19 10.35
C TYR A 281 4.15 -4.83 9.96
N GLY A 282 5.14 -4.78 10.85
CA GLY A 282 6.47 -5.34 10.63
C GLY A 282 7.37 -4.52 9.72
N ALA A 283 7.06 -3.23 9.51
CA ALA A 283 7.87 -2.30 8.72
C ALA A 283 8.44 -1.15 9.56
N GLU A 284 8.55 -1.33 10.87
CA GLU A 284 9.01 -0.31 11.82
C GLU A 284 10.42 0.18 11.48
N ASP A 285 11.31 -0.78 11.19
CA ASP A 285 12.72 -0.52 10.89
C ASP A 285 13.01 -0.39 9.38
N ARG A 286 11.97 -0.61 8.53
CA ARG A 286 12.15 -0.45 7.09
C ARG A 286 12.29 1.02 6.74
N LEU A 287 13.42 1.34 6.11
CA LEU A 287 13.69 2.69 5.63
C LEU A 287 13.06 2.92 4.25
N TYR A 288 12.35 4.02 4.12
CA TYR A 288 11.93 4.58 2.86
C TYR A 288 12.71 5.88 2.63
N GLU A 289 13.53 5.94 1.57
CA GLU A 289 14.45 7.06 1.31
C GLU A 289 15.29 7.48 2.55
N GLY A 290 15.74 6.49 3.32
CA GLY A 290 16.64 6.71 4.46
C GLY A 290 15.94 6.96 5.81
N LEU A 291 14.61 7.08 5.85
CA LEU A 291 13.86 7.34 7.08
C LEU A 291 12.83 6.23 7.36
N PRO A 292 12.58 5.88 8.62
CA PRO A 292 11.55 4.90 8.99
C PRO A 292 10.14 5.46 8.83
N GLN A 293 9.15 4.57 8.65
CA GLN A 293 7.73 4.92 8.48
C GLN A 293 7.22 5.91 9.53
N ARG A 294 7.60 5.74 10.81
CA ARG A 294 7.19 6.63 11.91
C ARG A 294 7.58 8.09 11.67
N THR A 295 8.76 8.36 11.11
CA THR A 295 9.22 9.72 10.85
C THR A 295 8.34 10.45 9.85
N TYR A 296 7.90 9.74 8.81
CA TYR A 296 6.95 10.31 7.83
C TYR A 296 5.57 10.53 8.44
N LEU A 297 5.09 9.63 9.29
CA LEU A 297 3.82 9.80 10.00
C LEU A 297 3.85 11.02 10.95
N ASP A 298 4.93 11.20 11.69
CA ASP A 298 5.12 12.37 12.57
C ASP A 298 5.21 13.68 11.77
N GLY A 299 5.91 13.65 10.63
CA GLY A 299 5.97 14.77 9.69
C GLY A 299 4.61 15.12 9.12
N ALA A 300 3.83 14.13 8.70
CA ALA A 300 2.46 14.33 8.21
C ALA A 300 1.54 14.89 9.31
N LEU A 301 1.64 14.38 10.53
CA LEU A 301 0.88 14.91 11.67
C LEU A 301 1.21 16.38 11.94
N SER A 302 2.48 16.75 11.90
CA SER A 302 2.92 18.13 12.07
C SER A 302 2.38 19.03 10.95
N TYR A 303 2.42 18.56 9.71
CA TYR A 303 1.85 19.26 8.56
C TYR A 303 0.33 19.45 8.71
N ILE A 304 -0.41 18.40 9.09
CA ILE A 304 -1.85 18.46 9.34
C ILE A 304 -2.21 19.51 10.41
N LYS A 305 -1.43 19.56 11.49
CA LYS A 305 -1.61 20.58 12.56
C LYS A 305 -1.37 21.99 12.05
N ASN A 306 -0.26 22.20 11.33
CA ASN A 306 0.15 23.53 10.87
C ASN A 306 -0.77 24.10 9.80
N THR A 307 -1.34 23.24 8.95
CA THR A 307 -2.25 23.66 7.86
C THR A 307 -3.72 23.66 8.28
N GLY A 308 -4.06 23.11 9.43
CA GLY A 308 -5.46 22.95 9.86
C GLY A 308 -6.27 22.07 8.90
N LEU A 309 -5.64 21.02 8.35
CA LEU A 309 -6.23 20.13 7.35
C LEU A 309 -7.48 19.42 7.88
N PHE A 310 -7.52 19.06 9.16
CA PHE A 310 -8.72 18.52 9.79
C PHE A 310 -9.63 19.67 10.26
N LYS A 311 -10.86 19.67 9.74
CA LYS A 311 -11.88 20.68 9.99
C LYS A 311 -13.14 20.04 10.57
N LYS A 312 -14.17 20.85 10.85
CA LYS A 312 -15.47 20.39 11.37
C LYS A 312 -16.21 19.38 10.49
N ASP A 313 -15.87 19.29 9.21
CA ASP A 313 -16.41 18.30 8.27
C ASP A 313 -15.69 16.95 8.34
N THR A 314 -14.60 16.84 9.11
CA THR A 314 -13.94 15.56 9.40
C THR A 314 -14.78 14.78 10.43
N ASP A 315 -15.36 13.66 10.00
CA ASP A 315 -16.20 12.79 10.82
C ASP A 315 -15.38 11.83 11.69
N ALA A 316 -14.35 11.23 11.10
CA ALA A 316 -13.54 10.24 11.80
C ALA A 316 -12.13 10.10 11.22
N VAL A 317 -11.23 9.66 12.09
CA VAL A 317 -9.85 9.31 11.77
C VAL A 317 -9.56 7.90 12.29
N PHE A 318 -8.98 7.06 11.44
CA PHE A 318 -8.63 5.68 11.74
C PHE A 318 -7.16 5.41 11.49
N ILE A 319 -6.58 4.51 12.29
CA ILE A 319 -5.31 3.86 11.96
C ILE A 319 -5.64 2.47 11.43
N MET A 320 -5.31 2.21 10.15
CA MET A 320 -5.45 0.91 9.50
C MET A 320 -4.09 0.21 9.49
N ILE A 321 -3.97 -0.89 10.22
CA ILE A 321 -2.75 -1.68 10.29
C ILE A 321 -2.87 -2.80 9.25
N THR A 322 -2.14 -2.65 8.13
CA THR A 322 -2.10 -3.64 7.05
C THR A 322 -1.15 -4.79 7.38
N LYS A 323 -1.27 -5.90 6.66
CA LYS A 323 -0.52 -7.15 6.91
C LYS A 323 -0.67 -7.65 8.36
N ALA A 324 -1.86 -7.41 8.94
CA ALA A 324 -2.17 -7.77 10.33
C ALA A 324 -2.24 -9.29 10.55
N ASP A 325 -2.26 -10.10 9.49
CA ASP A 325 -2.09 -11.56 9.50
C ASP A 325 -0.73 -11.99 10.08
N LYS A 326 0.30 -11.17 9.93
CA LYS A 326 1.62 -11.41 10.54
C LYS A 326 1.59 -11.29 12.07
N LEU A 327 0.62 -10.60 12.64
CA LEU A 327 0.39 -10.54 14.08
C LEU A 327 -0.40 -11.77 14.53
N LYS A 328 0.33 -12.81 14.98
CA LYS A 328 -0.28 -14.07 15.46
C LYS A 328 -1.38 -13.80 16.49
N ASN A 329 -2.57 -14.34 16.26
CA ASN A 329 -3.76 -14.13 17.10
C ASN A 329 -4.03 -12.63 17.30
N CYS A 330 -4.25 -11.90 16.20
CA CYS A 330 -4.49 -10.47 16.20
C CYS A 330 -5.71 -10.13 17.07
N THR A 331 -5.49 -9.55 18.25
CA THR A 331 -6.52 -9.02 19.14
C THR A 331 -6.43 -7.51 19.21
N ARG A 332 -7.49 -6.86 19.70
CA ARG A 332 -7.49 -5.41 19.92
C ARG A 332 -6.37 -4.96 20.88
N GLU A 333 -6.05 -5.76 21.88
CA GLU A 333 -4.97 -5.51 22.83
C GLU A 333 -3.62 -5.50 22.12
N LYS A 334 -3.31 -6.55 21.36
CA LYS A 334 -2.06 -6.64 20.60
C LYS A 334 -1.89 -5.52 19.59
N LEU A 335 -2.98 -5.06 18.95
CA LEU A 335 -2.93 -3.88 18.07
C LEU A 335 -2.62 -2.61 18.86
N ASN A 336 -3.19 -2.46 20.05
CA ASN A 336 -2.88 -1.34 20.93
C ASN A 336 -1.43 -1.37 21.38
N ASP A 337 -0.93 -2.54 21.81
CA ASP A 337 0.46 -2.72 22.24
C ASP A 337 1.41 -2.39 21.08
N TYR A 338 1.16 -2.90 19.88
CA TYR A 338 1.96 -2.59 18.70
C TYR A 338 2.04 -1.10 18.39
N ILE A 339 0.91 -0.38 18.43
CA ILE A 339 0.88 1.07 18.21
C ILE A 339 1.58 1.82 19.35
N ASN A 340 1.39 1.40 20.59
CA ASN A 340 2.03 2.02 21.75
C ASN A 340 3.57 1.82 21.74
N GLU A 341 4.04 0.67 21.33
CA GLU A 341 5.47 0.37 21.26
C GLU A 341 6.17 1.14 20.13
N ASN A 342 5.53 1.23 18.95
CA ASN A 342 6.20 1.69 17.73
C ASN A 342 5.78 3.08 17.26
N TYR A 343 4.55 3.53 17.59
CA TYR A 343 3.93 4.75 17.03
C TYR A 343 3.22 5.63 18.07
N LEU A 344 3.58 5.51 19.37
CA LEU A 344 2.88 6.21 20.48
C LEU A 344 2.82 7.74 20.24
N GLY A 345 3.92 8.36 19.80
CA GLY A 345 3.98 9.79 19.55
C GLY A 345 2.98 10.24 18.50
N PHE A 346 2.95 9.52 17.37
CA PHE A 346 2.00 9.75 16.29
C PHE A 346 0.55 9.54 16.75
N TYR A 347 0.27 8.43 17.43
CA TYR A 347 -1.07 8.10 17.92
C TYR A 347 -1.61 9.17 18.89
N ASN A 348 -0.85 9.52 19.94
CA ASN A 348 -1.25 10.53 20.91
C ASN A 348 -1.41 11.91 20.27
N GLY A 349 -0.54 12.24 19.29
CA GLY A 349 -0.64 13.48 18.56
C GLY A 349 -1.91 13.53 17.69
N LEU A 350 -2.29 12.42 17.08
CA LEU A 350 -3.49 12.31 16.25
C LEU A 350 -4.77 12.40 17.12
N GLU A 351 -4.81 11.72 18.28
CA GLU A 351 -5.91 11.85 19.24
C GLU A 351 -6.07 13.30 19.73
N ARG A 352 -4.96 14.00 19.99
CA ARG A 352 -5.01 15.43 20.37
C ARG A 352 -5.64 16.26 19.28
N VAL A 353 -5.22 16.09 18.01
CA VAL A 353 -5.81 16.82 16.87
C VAL A 353 -7.29 16.50 16.74
N CYS A 354 -7.70 15.25 16.91
CA CYS A 354 -9.11 14.86 16.88
C CYS A 354 -9.91 15.49 18.01
N LYS A 355 -9.33 15.55 19.20
CA LYS A 355 -9.96 16.20 20.38
C LYS A 355 -10.12 17.70 20.20
N ASP A 356 -9.06 18.36 19.73
CA ASP A 356 -9.06 19.82 19.53
C ASP A 356 -10.05 20.27 18.43
N ASN A 357 -10.36 19.38 17.47
CA ASN A 357 -11.31 19.62 16.37
C ASN A 357 -12.67 18.93 16.59
N GLU A 358 -12.95 18.37 17.76
CA GLU A 358 -14.20 17.67 18.10
C GLU A 358 -14.52 16.46 17.19
N ILE A 359 -13.51 15.84 16.58
CA ILE A 359 -13.65 14.70 15.66
C ILE A 359 -13.89 13.43 16.46
N ASN A 360 -15.01 12.74 16.23
CA ASN A 360 -15.34 11.45 16.83
C ASN A 360 -15.10 11.40 18.37
N GLY A 361 -15.35 12.50 19.08
CA GLY A 361 -15.11 12.59 20.53
C GLY A 361 -13.63 12.51 20.93
N GLY A 362 -12.72 12.77 20.01
CA GLY A 362 -11.26 12.67 20.23
C GLY A 362 -10.72 11.25 20.11
N VAL A 363 -11.51 10.28 19.65
CA VAL A 363 -11.10 8.87 19.58
C VAL A 363 -10.58 8.54 18.18
N VAL A 364 -9.37 7.96 18.12
CA VAL A 364 -8.78 7.38 16.92
C VAL A 364 -8.86 5.86 17.01
N GLU A 365 -9.75 5.27 16.21
CA GLU A 365 -9.95 3.82 16.21
C GLU A 365 -8.86 3.12 15.39
N LYS A 366 -8.48 1.89 15.82
CA LYS A 366 -7.49 1.06 15.15
C LYS A 366 -8.20 -0.11 14.45
N ILE A 367 -7.82 -0.38 13.20
CA ILE A 367 -8.41 -1.44 12.37
C ILE A 367 -7.29 -2.37 11.91
N ALA A 368 -7.40 -3.66 12.24
CA ALA A 368 -6.57 -4.69 11.63
C ALA A 368 -7.05 -4.95 10.20
N PHE A 369 -6.13 -4.93 9.26
CA PHE A 369 -6.44 -5.19 7.86
C PHE A 369 -5.49 -6.25 7.29
N SER A 370 -6.08 -7.30 6.73
CA SER A 370 -5.37 -8.36 6.02
C SER A 370 -6.11 -8.68 4.73
N LEU A 371 -5.36 -9.02 3.71
CA LEU A 371 -5.91 -9.50 2.43
C LEU A 371 -6.13 -11.00 2.41
N GLY A 372 -5.61 -11.75 3.40
CA GLY A 372 -5.54 -13.20 3.42
C GLY A 372 -4.13 -13.72 3.18
N ASP A 373 -4.01 -14.93 2.64
CA ASP A 373 -2.71 -15.58 2.42
C ASP A 373 -1.99 -14.94 1.23
N VAL A 374 -0.85 -14.32 1.48
CA VAL A 374 0.01 -13.71 0.46
C VAL A 374 1.16 -14.66 0.13
N CYS A 375 1.47 -14.81 -1.16
CA CYS A 375 2.56 -15.64 -1.65
C CYS A 375 3.36 -14.94 -2.73
N PHE A 376 4.68 -15.11 -2.69
CA PHE A 376 5.64 -14.53 -3.63
C PHE A 376 5.55 -12.99 -3.74
N GLN A 377 5.11 -12.33 -2.68
CA GLN A 377 4.91 -10.85 -2.60
C GLN A 377 3.91 -10.27 -3.62
N ASN A 378 3.47 -11.05 -4.61
CA ASN A 378 2.70 -10.59 -5.76
C ASN A 378 1.29 -11.17 -5.84
N TYR A 379 0.98 -12.23 -5.14
CA TYR A 379 -0.30 -12.92 -5.21
C TYR A 379 -0.92 -13.07 -3.84
N CYS A 380 -2.25 -13.01 -3.81
CA CYS A 380 -3.02 -13.14 -2.58
C CYS A 380 -4.22 -14.07 -2.80
N LYS A 381 -4.39 -15.06 -1.93
CA LYS A 381 -5.66 -15.76 -1.78
C LYS A 381 -6.56 -14.89 -0.92
N PHE A 382 -7.46 -14.18 -1.58
CA PHE A 382 -8.23 -13.12 -0.93
C PHE A 382 -9.21 -13.61 0.13
N ASP A 383 -9.17 -12.97 1.30
CA ASP A 383 -10.11 -13.10 2.40
C ASP A 383 -10.84 -11.77 2.62
N SER A 384 -12.15 -11.74 2.40
CA SER A 384 -12.97 -10.53 2.40
C SER A 384 -13.23 -9.92 3.78
N ARG A 385 -13.02 -10.64 4.89
CA ARG A 385 -13.49 -10.27 6.24
C ARG A 385 -13.02 -8.88 6.71
N ALA A 386 -11.75 -8.55 6.47
CA ALA A 386 -11.22 -7.25 6.85
C ALA A 386 -11.85 -6.11 6.01
N ALA A 387 -11.99 -6.32 4.71
CA ALA A 387 -12.62 -5.37 3.80
C ALA A 387 -14.12 -5.19 4.10
N GLU A 388 -14.85 -6.28 4.42
CA GLU A 388 -16.24 -6.21 4.85
C GLU A 388 -16.42 -5.32 6.08
N THR A 389 -15.50 -5.42 7.06
CA THR A 389 -15.53 -4.58 8.25
C THR A 389 -15.44 -3.11 7.89
N VAL A 390 -14.57 -2.74 6.93
CA VAL A 390 -14.43 -1.36 6.47
C VAL A 390 -15.66 -0.91 5.68
N VAL A 391 -16.23 -1.74 4.80
CA VAL A 391 -17.46 -1.39 4.07
C VAL A 391 -18.63 -1.14 5.05
N ARG A 392 -18.81 -1.97 6.09
CA ARG A 392 -19.80 -1.75 7.15
C ARG A 392 -19.55 -0.44 7.90
N LEU A 393 -18.30 -0.10 8.16
CA LEU A 393 -17.91 1.16 8.78
C LEU A 393 -18.29 2.35 7.89
N LEU A 394 -18.00 2.28 6.59
CA LEU A 394 -18.36 3.32 5.63
C LEU A 394 -19.87 3.52 5.55
N LEU A 395 -20.66 2.46 5.47
CA LEU A 395 -22.14 2.53 5.51
C LEU A 395 -22.66 3.17 6.80
N LYS A 396 -22.02 2.89 7.94
CA LYS A 396 -22.39 3.46 9.23
C LYS A 396 -22.08 4.95 9.34
N ARG A 397 -20.95 5.38 8.77
CA ARG A 397 -20.41 6.72 8.96
C ARG A 397 -20.71 7.69 7.82
N SER A 398 -21.07 7.20 6.64
CA SER A 398 -21.37 8.06 5.50
C SER A 398 -22.73 8.75 5.63
N ALA A 399 -22.85 9.93 5.02
CA ALA A 399 -24.14 10.58 4.82
C ALA A 399 -25.02 9.72 3.90
N SER A 400 -26.32 9.66 4.14
CA SER A 400 -27.22 8.83 3.36
C SER A 400 -28.56 9.50 3.10
N TYR A 401 -29.23 9.10 2.01
CA TYR A 401 -30.59 9.50 1.69
C TYR A 401 -31.42 8.28 1.24
N ARG A 402 -32.75 8.38 1.33
CA ARG A 402 -33.63 7.29 0.85
C ARG A 402 -33.70 7.32 -0.68
N SER A 403 -33.48 6.16 -1.32
CA SER A 403 -33.73 6.01 -2.76
C SER A 403 -35.22 6.06 -3.02
N GLY A 404 -35.70 7.11 -3.66
CA GLY A 404 -37.10 7.28 -4.06
C GLY A 404 -37.22 8.37 -5.13
N LYS A 405 -38.39 8.50 -5.77
CA LYS A 405 -38.62 9.54 -6.80
C LYS A 405 -38.21 10.94 -6.32
N LEU A 406 -38.41 11.27 -5.03
CA LEU A 406 -37.98 12.53 -4.43
C LEU A 406 -36.47 12.62 -4.25
N GLY A 407 -35.76 11.53 -3.94
CA GLY A 407 -34.29 11.51 -3.80
C GLY A 407 -33.57 11.77 -5.13
N ARG A 408 -34.09 11.23 -6.24
CA ARG A 408 -33.57 11.53 -7.59
C ARG A 408 -33.79 12.98 -7.99
N PHE A 409 -34.93 13.57 -7.62
CA PHE A 409 -35.23 14.98 -7.90
C PHE A 409 -34.29 15.94 -7.14
N MET A 410 -33.96 15.60 -5.87
CA MET A 410 -33.00 16.40 -5.09
C MET A 410 -31.56 16.30 -5.61
N LYS A 411 -31.19 15.18 -6.28
CA LYS A 411 -29.90 15.02 -6.95
C LYS A 411 -29.80 15.93 -8.18
N ILE A 412 -30.91 16.14 -8.92
CA ILE A 412 -30.98 16.97 -10.14
C ILE A 412 -31.03 18.47 -9.80
N VAL A 413 -31.62 18.84 -8.67
CA VAL A 413 -31.76 20.26 -8.27
C VAL A 413 -30.53 20.79 -7.52
N LYS A 414 -29.61 19.91 -7.09
CA LYS A 414 -28.35 20.28 -6.40
C LYS A 414 -27.09 20.06 -7.24
N SER A 415 -27.20 19.52 -8.43
CA SER A 415 -26.16 19.51 -9.47
C SER A 415 -26.28 20.78 -10.32
#